data_f5775db87b23157337715aeff763d9b1
#
_entry.id   f5775db87b23157337715aeff763d9b1
#
_cell.length_a   1.000
_cell.length_b   1.000
_cell.length_c   1.000
_cell.angle_alpha   90.00
_cell.angle_beta   90.00
_cell.angle_gamma   90.00
#
_symmetry.space_group_name_H-M   'P 1'
#
loop_
_entity.id
_entity.type
_entity.pdbx_description
1 polymer ?
#
loop_
_entity_poly.entity_id
_entity_poly.type
_entity_poly.pdbx_seq_one_letter_code
_entity_poly.pdbx_strand_id
1 'polypeptide(L)'
;AVTLLDEVLRRLVQEAGKNVIMIAGNHDNADRLGFGQSLLSQNKLYITGPVSPSTQPVVLYDTYGPVYFAPLTYGEPLAASELLRQPLKTHEDVVRWQISNQLRQIPDTARKVALAHVFLTGAQESPDSERPLAIGGATTVGIDCFAPFNYAALGHLHACQNGSSKVRYSGSLLKYSFNEVQQSKGVHIVDMAADGSITVE
;
A
#
# COMPACT_ATOMS: atom_id res chain seq x y z
N ALA A 1 7.75 11.16 16.51
CA ALA A 1 7.31 10.49 15.28
C ALA A 1 6.68 11.49 14.29
N VAL A 2 5.61 12.20 14.67
CA VAL A 2 4.90 13.14 13.76
C VAL A 2 5.82 14.21 13.17
N THR A 3 6.62 14.89 13.99
CA THR A 3 7.59 15.90 13.54
C THR A 3 8.61 15.36 12.55
N LEU A 4 9.07 14.11 12.74
CA LEU A 4 10.00 13.47 11.83
C LEU A 4 9.33 13.14 10.49
N LEU A 5 8.10 12.62 10.51
CA LEU A 5 7.34 12.37 9.30
C LEU A 5 7.10 13.66 8.51
N ASP A 6 6.69 14.73 9.19
CA ASP A 6 6.50 16.05 8.59
C ASP A 6 7.77 16.54 7.88
N GLU A 7 8.93 16.45 8.55
CA GLU A 7 10.21 16.84 7.97
C GLU A 7 10.60 15.98 6.76
N VAL A 8 10.38 14.65 6.81
CA VAL A 8 10.65 13.76 5.68
C VAL A 8 9.76 14.11 4.49
N LEU A 9 8.46 14.32 4.72
CA LEU A 9 7.52 14.70 3.67
C LEU A 9 7.88 16.07 3.07
N ARG A 10 8.25 17.03 3.90
CA ARG A 10 8.69 18.35 3.43
C ARG A 10 9.92 18.22 2.51
N ARG A 11 10.92 17.43 2.90
CA ARG A 11 12.12 17.20 2.06
C ARG A 11 11.79 16.49 0.76
N LEU A 12 10.97 15.45 0.79
CA LEU A 12 10.61 14.71 -0.41
C LEU A 12 9.77 15.53 -1.37
N VAL A 13 8.75 16.21 -0.86
CA VAL A 13 7.76 16.91 -1.69
C VAL A 13 8.27 18.30 -2.10
N GLN A 14 8.72 19.12 -1.13
CA GLN A 14 9.05 20.52 -1.40
C GLN A 14 10.50 20.70 -1.89
N GLU A 15 11.48 20.04 -1.26
CA GLU A 15 12.89 20.21 -1.65
C GLU A 15 13.26 19.33 -2.85
N ALA A 16 12.91 18.04 -2.82
CA ALA A 16 13.23 17.10 -3.89
C ALA A 16 12.19 17.04 -5.02
N GLY A 17 11.04 17.71 -4.85
CA GLY A 17 9.97 17.79 -5.86
C GLY A 17 9.31 16.45 -6.21
N LYS A 18 9.39 15.44 -5.33
CA LYS A 18 8.90 14.09 -5.58
C LYS A 18 7.40 13.97 -5.32
N ASN A 19 6.75 13.09 -6.07
CA ASN A 19 5.41 12.63 -5.74
C ASN A 19 5.51 11.60 -4.61
N VAL A 20 4.67 11.75 -3.58
CA VAL A 20 4.59 10.82 -2.46
C VAL A 20 3.17 10.25 -2.40
N ILE A 21 3.03 8.94 -2.38
CA ILE A 21 1.75 8.25 -2.22
C ILE A 21 1.78 7.49 -0.90
N MET A 22 0.80 7.75 -0.05
CA MET A 22 0.67 7.14 1.28
C MET A 22 -0.70 6.50 1.44
N ILE A 23 -0.75 5.37 2.11
CA ILE A 23 -1.98 4.68 2.52
C ILE A 23 -1.98 4.46 4.03
N ALA A 24 -3.16 4.37 4.62
CA ALA A 24 -3.30 3.99 6.02
C ALA A 24 -3.01 2.49 6.22
N GLY A 25 -2.26 2.18 7.28
CA GLY A 25 -2.05 0.83 7.78
C GLY A 25 -2.94 0.53 8.99
N ASN A 26 -2.78 -0.67 9.57
CA ASN A 26 -3.59 -1.16 10.70
C ASN A 26 -3.29 -0.46 12.04
N HIS A 27 -2.20 0.30 12.13
CA HIS A 27 -1.85 1.11 13.30
C HIS A 27 -2.32 2.57 13.17
N ASP A 28 -2.77 2.98 11.98
CA ASP A 28 -3.15 4.36 11.73
C ASP A 28 -4.61 4.62 12.09
N ASN A 29 -4.89 5.86 12.48
CA ASN A 29 -6.24 6.38 12.40
C ASN A 29 -6.46 6.89 10.97
N ALA A 30 -7.15 6.11 10.16
CA ALA A 30 -7.32 6.37 8.74
C ALA A 30 -8.00 7.72 8.44
N ASP A 31 -9.00 8.11 9.24
CA ASP A 31 -9.70 9.39 9.08
C ASP A 31 -8.78 10.59 9.35
N ARG A 32 -7.96 10.49 10.40
CA ARG A 32 -6.97 11.54 10.72
C ARG A 32 -5.87 11.62 9.67
N LEU A 33 -5.41 10.48 9.17
CA LEU A 33 -4.40 10.45 8.11
C LEU A 33 -4.95 11.05 6.81
N GLY A 34 -6.19 10.75 6.47
CA GLY A 34 -6.86 11.26 5.28
C GLY A 34 -7.31 12.72 5.36
N PHE A 35 -7.16 13.38 6.52
CA PHE A 35 -7.54 14.78 6.67
C PHE A 35 -6.76 15.68 5.70
N GLY A 36 -7.49 16.48 4.93
CA GLY A 36 -6.88 17.40 3.95
C GLY A 36 -6.32 16.75 2.69
N GLN A 37 -6.53 15.43 2.46
CA GLN A 37 -5.97 14.69 1.32
C GLN A 37 -6.23 15.35 -0.04
N SER A 38 -7.40 15.95 -0.26
CA SER A 38 -7.76 16.66 -1.50
C SER A 38 -6.94 17.93 -1.73
N LEU A 39 -6.53 18.61 -0.66
CA LEU A 39 -5.65 19.79 -0.74
C LEU A 39 -4.20 19.36 -0.93
N LEU A 40 -3.77 18.31 -0.24
CA LEU A 40 -2.40 17.80 -0.28
C LEU A 40 -2.05 17.19 -1.64
N SER A 41 -3.00 16.57 -2.31
CA SER A 41 -2.80 15.97 -3.65
C SER A 41 -2.38 17.01 -4.70
N GLN A 42 -2.83 18.25 -4.59
CA GLN A 42 -2.41 19.36 -5.45
C GLN A 42 -0.92 19.70 -5.30
N ASN A 43 -0.33 19.29 -4.19
CA ASN A 43 1.08 19.51 -3.84
C ASN A 43 1.91 18.22 -3.89
N LYS A 44 1.56 17.25 -4.74
CA LYS A 44 2.28 15.98 -4.94
C LYS A 44 2.30 15.04 -3.72
N LEU A 45 1.47 15.28 -2.73
CA LEU A 45 1.30 14.39 -1.58
C LEU A 45 -0.10 13.76 -1.63
N TYR A 46 -0.15 12.51 -2.06
CA TYR A 46 -1.37 11.73 -2.22
C TYR A 46 -1.55 10.81 -1.01
N ILE A 47 -2.54 11.10 -0.20
CA ILE A 47 -2.84 10.30 1.00
C ILE A 47 -4.17 9.60 0.79
N THR A 48 -4.23 8.30 1.05
CA THR A 48 -5.48 7.55 1.11
C THR A 48 -5.70 7.11 2.55
N GLY A 49 -6.69 7.70 3.20
CA GLY A 49 -7.09 7.40 4.57
C GLY A 49 -7.99 6.16 4.62
N PRO A 50 -9.30 6.30 4.93
CA PRO A 50 -10.21 5.16 5.06
C PRO A 50 -10.54 4.51 3.71
N VAL A 51 -11.00 3.25 3.78
CA VAL A 51 -11.64 2.59 2.63
C VAL A 51 -12.81 3.43 2.14
N SER A 52 -12.90 3.68 0.84
CA SER A 52 -13.98 4.50 0.28
C SER A 52 -14.32 4.09 -1.15
N PRO A 53 -15.61 4.11 -1.54
CA PRO A 53 -16.01 3.88 -2.92
C PRO A 53 -15.56 5.02 -3.86
N SER A 54 -15.26 6.19 -3.32
CA SER A 54 -14.76 7.34 -4.08
C SER A 54 -13.24 7.37 -4.25
N THR A 55 -12.51 6.39 -3.69
CA THR A 55 -11.06 6.32 -3.87
C THR A 55 -10.72 6.13 -5.35
N GLN A 56 -9.85 6.99 -5.86
CA GLN A 56 -9.39 6.97 -7.23
C GLN A 56 -7.92 6.56 -7.32
N PRO A 57 -7.49 5.96 -8.43
CA PRO A 57 -6.07 5.74 -8.67
C PRO A 57 -5.33 7.08 -8.80
N VAL A 58 -4.10 7.11 -8.32
CA VAL A 58 -3.19 8.24 -8.56
C VAL A 58 -2.52 8.02 -9.90
N VAL A 59 -2.60 9.00 -10.81
CA VAL A 59 -1.98 8.90 -12.14
C VAL A 59 -0.76 9.80 -12.19
N LEU A 60 0.40 9.20 -12.39
CA LEU A 60 1.66 9.90 -12.61
C LEU A 60 2.17 9.62 -14.02
N TYR A 61 2.96 10.53 -14.56
CA TYR A 61 3.47 10.42 -15.92
C TYR A 61 5.00 10.34 -15.92
N ASP A 62 5.52 9.42 -16.69
CA ASP A 62 6.93 9.36 -17.07
C ASP A 62 7.10 9.54 -18.60
N THR A 63 8.30 9.27 -19.12
CA THR A 63 8.63 9.38 -20.55
C THR A 63 7.86 8.38 -21.42
N TYR A 64 7.28 7.33 -20.84
CA TYR A 64 6.52 6.29 -21.54
C TYR A 64 5.00 6.47 -21.40
N GLY A 65 4.55 7.53 -20.72
CA GLY A 65 3.12 7.84 -20.52
C GLY A 65 2.64 7.59 -19.09
N PRO A 66 1.33 7.35 -18.91
CA PRO A 66 0.75 7.23 -17.58
C PRO A 66 1.10 5.93 -16.87
N VAL A 67 1.32 6.03 -15.55
CA VAL A 67 1.38 4.92 -14.62
C VAL A 67 0.27 5.14 -13.59
N TYR A 68 -0.55 4.13 -13.38
CA TYR A 68 -1.67 4.17 -12.46
C TYR A 68 -1.30 3.48 -11.14
N PHE A 69 -1.36 4.23 -10.06
CA PHE A 69 -1.13 3.72 -8.71
C PHE A 69 -2.47 3.52 -8.02
N ALA A 70 -2.78 2.28 -7.67
CA ALA A 70 -3.98 1.89 -6.96
C ALA A 70 -3.71 1.83 -5.44
N PRO A 71 -4.15 2.83 -4.67
CA PRO A 71 -4.02 2.80 -3.22
C PRO A 71 -5.09 1.88 -2.61
N LEU A 72 -4.65 0.79 -1.98
CA LEU A 72 -5.47 -0.20 -1.29
C LEU A 72 -5.18 -0.07 0.21
N THR A 73 -5.91 0.81 0.86
CA THR A 73 -5.70 1.11 2.28
C THR A 73 -6.16 -0.03 3.18
N TYR A 74 -5.60 -0.13 4.39
CA TYR A 74 -6.08 -1.09 5.37
C TYR A 74 -7.54 -0.83 5.75
N GLY A 75 -8.32 -1.88 5.86
CA GLY A 75 -9.71 -1.82 6.29
C GLY A 75 -10.13 -3.06 7.06
N GLU A 76 -10.70 -2.85 8.25
CA GLU A 76 -11.34 -3.91 9.03
C GLU A 76 -12.57 -4.43 8.28
N PRO A 77 -12.73 -5.76 8.10
CA PRO A 77 -13.82 -6.34 7.30
C PRO A 77 -15.21 -5.89 7.77
N LEU A 78 -15.45 -5.89 9.08
CA LEU A 78 -16.75 -5.48 9.62
C LEU A 78 -17.06 -4.02 9.30
N ALA A 79 -16.14 -3.11 9.59
CA ALA A 79 -16.30 -1.69 9.33
C ALA A 79 -16.44 -1.39 7.83
N ALA A 80 -15.63 -2.05 6.99
CA ALA A 80 -15.73 -1.94 5.54
C ALA A 80 -17.06 -2.47 5.01
N SER A 81 -17.55 -3.61 5.54
CA SER A 81 -18.83 -4.19 5.19
C SER A 81 -20.01 -3.25 5.47
N GLU A 82 -20.01 -2.61 6.65
CA GLU A 82 -21.03 -1.63 7.04
C GLU A 82 -20.97 -0.38 6.15
N LEU A 83 -19.78 0.20 6.00
CA LEU A 83 -19.55 1.42 5.21
C LEU A 83 -19.97 1.24 3.74
N LEU A 84 -19.57 0.12 3.15
CA LEU A 84 -19.78 -0.16 1.73
C LEU A 84 -21.12 -0.82 1.45
N ARG A 85 -21.84 -1.25 2.48
CA ARG A 85 -23.08 -2.05 2.39
C ARG A 85 -22.88 -3.31 1.53
N GLN A 86 -21.75 -3.99 1.75
CA GLN A 86 -21.33 -5.20 1.04
C GLN A 86 -21.00 -6.30 2.06
N PRO A 87 -21.29 -7.57 1.80
CA PRO A 87 -20.99 -8.67 2.73
C PRO A 87 -19.50 -9.04 2.70
N LEU A 88 -18.62 -8.18 3.24
CA LEU A 88 -17.20 -8.42 3.33
C LEU A 88 -16.88 -9.09 4.67
N LYS A 89 -16.33 -10.30 4.64
CA LYS A 89 -16.09 -11.13 5.84
C LYS A 89 -14.61 -11.26 6.19
N THR A 90 -13.74 -11.10 5.22
CA THR A 90 -12.29 -11.29 5.36
C THR A 90 -11.53 -10.07 4.87
N HIS A 91 -10.26 -9.94 5.28
CA HIS A 91 -9.38 -8.91 4.73
C HIS A 91 -9.20 -9.06 3.22
N GLU A 92 -9.20 -10.30 2.72
CA GLU A 92 -9.15 -10.57 1.28
C GLU A 92 -10.39 -10.01 0.56
N ASP A 93 -11.59 -10.15 1.13
CA ASP A 93 -12.81 -9.57 0.54
C ASP A 93 -12.68 -8.04 0.41
N VAL A 94 -12.14 -7.37 1.44
CA VAL A 94 -11.92 -5.92 1.42
C VAL A 94 -10.93 -5.53 0.33
N VAL A 95 -9.81 -6.25 0.24
CA VAL A 95 -8.78 -6.00 -0.78
C VAL A 95 -9.31 -6.23 -2.18
N ARG A 96 -10.01 -7.35 -2.43
CA ARG A 96 -10.62 -7.66 -3.73
C ARG A 96 -11.66 -6.61 -4.14
N TRP A 97 -12.46 -6.14 -3.18
CA TRP A 97 -13.41 -5.07 -3.44
C TRP A 97 -12.68 -3.78 -3.86
N GLN A 98 -11.65 -3.37 -3.12
CA GLN A 98 -10.85 -2.18 -3.46
C GLN A 98 -10.20 -2.32 -4.84
N ILE A 99 -9.58 -3.47 -5.12
CA ILE A 99 -8.98 -3.76 -6.44
C ILE A 99 -10.03 -3.63 -7.54
N SER A 100 -11.20 -4.25 -7.38
CA SER A 100 -12.28 -4.15 -8.36
C SER A 100 -12.74 -2.70 -8.57
N ASN A 101 -12.82 -1.90 -7.49
CA ASN A 101 -13.18 -0.48 -7.57
C ASN A 101 -12.13 0.34 -8.33
N GLN A 102 -10.84 0.08 -8.09
CA GLN A 102 -9.73 0.76 -8.76
C GLN A 102 -9.64 0.39 -10.25
N LEU A 103 -9.72 -0.92 -10.56
CA LEU A 103 -9.56 -1.41 -11.93
C LEU A 103 -10.66 -0.92 -12.87
N ARG A 104 -11.87 -0.60 -12.38
CA ARG A 104 -12.91 0.05 -13.19
C ARG A 104 -12.50 1.41 -13.75
N GLN A 105 -11.50 2.04 -13.16
CA GLN A 105 -11.03 3.39 -13.48
C GLN A 105 -9.68 3.38 -14.22
N ILE A 106 -9.09 2.20 -14.41
CA ILE A 106 -7.76 2.02 -15.01
C ILE A 106 -7.92 1.25 -16.31
N PRO A 107 -7.40 1.75 -17.44
CA PRO A 107 -7.40 1.00 -18.70
C PRO A 107 -6.70 -0.36 -18.57
N ASP A 108 -7.21 -1.38 -19.25
CA ASP A 108 -6.67 -2.75 -19.15
C ASP A 108 -5.20 -2.85 -19.54
N THR A 109 -4.80 -2.09 -20.56
CA THR A 109 -3.42 -2.05 -21.08
C THR A 109 -2.48 -1.11 -20.31
N ALA A 110 -2.99 -0.41 -19.27
CA ALA A 110 -2.19 0.55 -18.54
C ALA A 110 -1.12 -0.13 -17.66
N ARG A 111 -0.01 0.58 -17.46
CA ARG A 111 0.98 0.24 -16.44
C ARG A 111 0.38 0.52 -15.06
N LYS A 112 0.34 -0.49 -14.19
CA LYS A 112 -0.40 -0.47 -12.93
C LYS A 112 0.46 -0.91 -11.76
N VAL A 113 0.43 -0.14 -10.67
CA VAL A 113 1.08 -0.44 -9.40
C VAL A 113 0.03 -0.47 -8.30
N ALA A 114 0.01 -1.53 -7.49
CA ALA A 114 -0.77 -1.55 -6.26
C ALA A 114 0.10 -1.10 -5.07
N LEU A 115 -0.48 -0.30 -4.17
CA LEU A 115 0.04 -0.09 -2.83
C LEU A 115 -0.95 -0.72 -1.86
N ALA A 116 -0.52 -1.65 -1.02
CA ALA A 116 -1.42 -2.32 -0.09
C ALA A 116 -0.79 -2.52 1.29
N HIS A 117 -1.62 -2.49 2.34
CA HIS A 117 -1.20 -2.84 3.69
C HIS A 117 -1.91 -4.13 4.10
N VAL A 118 -1.25 -5.26 3.90
CA VAL A 118 -1.85 -6.60 3.99
C VAL A 118 -0.85 -7.62 4.52
N PHE A 119 -1.36 -8.75 5.01
CA PHE A 119 -0.58 -9.94 5.30
C PHE A 119 -0.85 -11.01 4.24
N LEU A 120 0.16 -11.36 3.44
CA LEU A 120 0.02 -12.38 2.41
C LEU A 120 -0.02 -13.79 3.00
N THR A 121 -0.83 -14.64 2.42
CA THR A 121 -0.82 -16.07 2.72
C THR A 121 0.56 -16.66 2.45
N GLY A 122 1.15 -17.27 3.46
CA GLY A 122 2.49 -17.89 3.39
C GLY A 122 3.67 -16.95 3.68
N ALA A 123 3.42 -15.65 3.89
CA ALA A 123 4.45 -14.73 4.38
C ALA A 123 4.75 -14.99 5.87
N GLN A 124 5.91 -14.52 6.34
CA GLN A 124 6.37 -14.74 7.70
C GLN A 124 6.34 -13.47 8.51
N GLU A 125 5.69 -13.50 9.67
CA GLU A 125 5.76 -12.44 10.66
C GLU A 125 7.08 -12.50 11.43
N SER A 126 7.56 -11.36 11.86
CA SER A 126 8.65 -11.27 12.83
C SER A 126 8.05 -11.40 14.24
N PRO A 127 8.44 -12.41 15.03
CA PRO A 127 7.86 -12.61 16.35
C PRO A 127 7.89 -11.32 17.20
N ASP A 128 6.76 -10.99 17.83
CA ASP A 128 6.58 -9.82 18.70
C ASP A 128 6.83 -8.45 18.03
N SER A 129 6.87 -8.40 16.70
CA SER A 129 7.11 -7.16 15.97
C SER A 129 5.86 -6.62 15.31
N GLU A 130 5.14 -7.46 14.56
CA GLU A 130 3.90 -7.08 13.91
C GLU A 130 2.70 -7.25 14.87
N ARG A 131 1.74 -6.34 14.77
CA ARG A 131 0.47 -6.49 15.45
C ARG A 131 -0.42 -7.44 14.66
N PRO A 132 -0.97 -8.52 15.27
CA PRO A 132 -1.92 -9.38 14.62
C PRO A 132 -3.09 -8.58 14.01
N LEU A 133 -3.46 -8.89 12.76
CA LEU A 133 -4.53 -8.14 12.05
C LEU A 133 -5.90 -8.39 12.63
N ALA A 134 -6.16 -9.57 13.20
CA ALA A 134 -7.42 -9.87 13.89
C ALA A 134 -7.30 -11.05 14.84
N ILE A 135 -8.21 -11.13 15.81
CA ILE A 135 -8.42 -12.30 16.64
C ILE A 135 -9.55 -13.11 15.99
N GLY A 136 -9.23 -14.26 15.38
CA GLY A 136 -10.23 -15.25 14.99
C GLY A 136 -10.87 -15.11 13.61
N GLY A 137 -10.12 -14.68 12.57
CA GLY A 137 -10.60 -14.64 11.18
C GLY A 137 -9.48 -14.92 10.19
N ALA A 138 -9.82 -15.16 8.90
CA ALA A 138 -8.82 -15.23 7.83
C ALA A 138 -8.24 -13.84 7.61
N THR A 139 -7.06 -13.61 8.19
CA THR A 139 -6.35 -12.30 8.15
C THR A 139 -5.48 -12.16 6.91
N THR A 140 -5.22 -13.27 6.23
CA THR A 140 -4.32 -13.32 5.07
C THR A 140 -5.04 -13.03 3.77
N VAL A 141 -4.26 -12.51 2.81
CA VAL A 141 -4.70 -12.19 1.45
C VAL A 141 -3.90 -13.03 0.47
N GLY A 142 -4.58 -13.64 -0.49
CA GLY A 142 -3.93 -14.43 -1.54
C GLY A 142 -3.12 -13.54 -2.49
N ILE A 143 -1.95 -14.01 -2.88
CA ILE A 143 -1.06 -13.29 -3.81
C ILE A 143 -1.71 -13.06 -5.19
N ASP A 144 -2.63 -13.94 -5.58
CA ASP A 144 -3.38 -13.87 -6.83
C ASP A 144 -4.25 -12.62 -6.95
N CYS A 145 -4.64 -12.00 -5.82
CA CYS A 145 -5.32 -10.71 -5.80
C CYS A 145 -4.54 -9.63 -6.60
N PHE A 146 -3.21 -9.70 -6.58
CA PHE A 146 -2.33 -8.73 -7.22
C PHE A 146 -1.96 -9.09 -8.67
N ALA A 147 -2.52 -10.17 -9.22
CA ALA A 147 -2.25 -10.60 -10.60
C ALA A 147 -2.46 -9.50 -11.66
N PRO A 148 -3.47 -8.61 -11.56
CA PRO A 148 -3.71 -7.55 -12.54
C PRO A 148 -2.64 -6.45 -12.59
N PHE A 149 -1.75 -6.36 -11.59
CA PHE A 149 -0.76 -5.29 -11.47
C PHE A 149 0.60 -5.70 -12.01
N ASN A 150 1.35 -4.73 -12.53
CA ASN A 150 2.75 -4.89 -12.92
C ASN A 150 3.65 -5.02 -11.69
N TYR A 151 3.33 -4.26 -10.62
CA TYR A 151 4.02 -4.32 -9.33
C TYR A 151 3.04 -4.11 -8.19
N ALA A 152 3.29 -4.75 -7.05
CA ALA A 152 2.58 -4.49 -5.79
C ALA A 152 3.59 -4.22 -4.67
N ALA A 153 3.56 -2.98 -4.16
CA ALA A 153 4.32 -2.54 -3.00
C ALA A 153 3.48 -2.79 -1.75
N LEU A 154 3.95 -3.70 -0.90
CA LEU A 154 3.21 -4.11 0.30
C LEU A 154 3.84 -3.54 1.57
N GLY A 155 2.99 -3.12 2.50
CA GLY A 155 3.29 -2.82 3.88
C GLY A 155 2.68 -3.85 4.83
N HIS A 156 2.92 -3.73 6.11
CA HIS A 156 2.55 -4.52 7.26
C HIS A 156 3.74 -5.28 7.84
N LEU A 157 4.42 -6.11 7.06
CA LEU A 157 5.55 -6.89 7.56
C LEU A 157 6.80 -6.03 7.72
N HIS A 158 7.49 -6.20 8.85
CA HIS A 158 8.70 -5.46 9.18
C HIS A 158 9.94 -6.01 8.48
N ALA A 159 9.97 -7.31 8.14
CA ALA A 159 11.03 -7.91 7.36
C ALA A 159 10.82 -7.68 5.86
N CYS A 160 11.90 -7.39 5.14
CA CYS A 160 11.89 -7.39 3.68
C CYS A 160 11.61 -8.82 3.19
N GLN A 161 10.56 -8.99 2.39
CA GLN A 161 10.13 -10.30 1.87
C GLN A 161 9.58 -10.18 0.45
N ASN A 162 9.79 -11.25 -0.32
CA ASN A 162 9.26 -11.38 -1.66
C ASN A 162 8.11 -12.38 -1.67
N GLY A 163 6.89 -11.94 -1.93
CA GLY A 163 5.78 -12.82 -2.27
C GLY A 163 5.97 -13.42 -3.67
N SER A 164 6.46 -12.61 -4.61
CA SER A 164 6.87 -13.03 -5.96
C SER A 164 7.87 -12.03 -6.55
N SER A 165 8.24 -12.21 -7.84
CA SER A 165 9.07 -11.20 -8.54
C SER A 165 8.45 -9.80 -8.55
N LYS A 166 7.12 -9.70 -8.54
CA LYS A 166 6.38 -8.43 -8.65
C LYS A 166 5.55 -8.04 -7.42
N VAL A 167 5.51 -8.86 -6.37
CA VAL A 167 4.76 -8.58 -5.13
C VAL A 167 5.74 -8.63 -3.96
N ARG A 168 6.02 -7.49 -3.33
CA ARG A 168 7.13 -7.37 -2.38
C ARG A 168 6.80 -6.48 -1.18
N TYR A 169 7.39 -6.86 -0.04
CA TYR A 169 7.50 -6.04 1.15
C TYR A 169 8.90 -5.44 1.22
N SER A 170 9.03 -4.13 1.29
CA SER A 170 10.32 -3.48 1.60
C SER A 170 10.69 -3.59 3.08
N GLY A 171 9.71 -3.90 3.92
CA GLY A 171 9.88 -3.93 5.36
C GLY A 171 9.80 -2.53 6.00
N SER A 172 10.05 -2.49 7.30
CA SER A 172 10.15 -1.23 8.05
C SER A 172 11.50 -0.57 7.87
N LEU A 173 11.54 0.77 7.89
CA LEU A 173 12.80 1.53 7.76
C LEU A 173 13.72 1.37 8.96
N LEU A 174 13.17 1.10 10.15
CA LEU A 174 13.90 0.94 11.40
C LEU A 174 13.58 -0.41 12.02
N LYS A 175 14.45 -0.88 12.90
CA LYS A 175 14.21 -2.04 13.75
C LYS A 175 13.38 -1.60 14.96
N TYR A 176 12.19 -2.12 15.09
CA TYR A 176 11.24 -1.78 16.17
C TYR A 176 11.27 -2.77 17.33
N SER A 177 11.92 -3.93 17.14
CA SER A 177 12.01 -5.01 18.13
C SER A 177 13.42 -5.60 18.15
N PHE A 178 13.83 -6.17 19.30
CA PHE A 178 15.07 -6.94 19.42
C PHE A 178 15.07 -8.18 18.51
N ASN A 179 13.91 -8.72 18.17
CA ASN A 179 13.78 -9.85 17.25
C ASN A 179 14.13 -9.47 15.79
N GLU A 180 14.22 -8.17 15.48
CA GLU A 180 14.59 -7.66 14.18
C GLU A 180 16.10 -7.40 14.00
N VAL A 181 16.94 -7.72 15.02
CA VAL A 181 18.38 -7.41 15.01
C VAL A 181 19.08 -7.94 13.77
N GLN A 182 18.70 -9.13 13.31
CA GLN A 182 19.30 -9.78 12.14
C GLN A 182 18.69 -9.33 10.79
N GLN A 183 17.64 -8.51 10.81
CA GLN A 183 16.99 -8.03 9.59
C GLN A 183 17.81 -6.90 8.97
N SER A 184 17.98 -6.94 7.65
CA SER A 184 18.44 -5.81 6.85
C SER A 184 17.26 -4.89 6.59
N LYS A 185 17.44 -3.59 6.83
CA LYS A 185 16.42 -2.56 6.58
C LYS A 185 16.80 -1.75 5.36
N GLY A 186 15.81 -1.38 4.56
CA GLY A 186 16.03 -0.63 3.32
C GLY A 186 14.73 -0.25 2.64
N VAL A 187 14.85 0.10 1.38
CA VAL A 187 13.73 0.40 0.48
C VAL A 187 13.93 -0.38 -0.82
N HIS A 188 12.86 -0.65 -1.53
CA HIS A 188 12.97 -1.13 -2.91
C HIS A 188 13.01 0.04 -3.87
N ILE A 189 13.96 0.00 -4.80
CA ILE A 189 13.97 0.85 -5.98
C ILE A 189 13.39 0.03 -7.12
N VAL A 190 12.34 0.55 -7.76
CA VAL A 190 11.60 -0.17 -8.80
C VAL A 190 11.65 0.62 -10.10
N ASP A 191 12.30 0.05 -11.10
CA ASP A 191 12.27 0.57 -12.47
C ASP A 191 11.20 -0.14 -13.27
N MET A 192 10.34 0.62 -13.93
CA MET A 192 9.26 0.10 -14.78
C MET A 192 9.47 0.54 -16.22
N ALA A 193 9.63 -0.42 -17.12
CA ALA A 193 9.77 -0.17 -18.54
C ALA A 193 8.45 0.22 -19.22
N ALA A 194 8.52 0.61 -20.50
CA ALA A 194 7.36 1.01 -21.30
C ALA A 194 6.29 -0.09 -21.43
N ASP A 195 6.71 -1.36 -21.47
CA ASP A 195 5.83 -2.53 -21.56
C ASP A 195 5.28 -2.98 -20.19
N GLY A 196 5.64 -2.28 -19.11
CA GLY A 196 5.25 -2.60 -17.74
C GLY A 196 6.09 -3.70 -17.08
N SER A 197 7.15 -4.18 -17.73
CA SER A 197 8.13 -5.05 -17.06
C SER A 197 8.88 -4.27 -15.99
N ILE A 198 9.29 -4.94 -14.90
CA ILE A 198 9.92 -4.30 -13.75
C ILE A 198 11.28 -4.91 -13.44
N THR A 199 12.19 -4.06 -12.94
CA THR A 199 13.42 -4.45 -12.24
C THR A 199 13.37 -3.89 -10.83
N VAL A 200 13.78 -4.67 -9.84
CA VAL A 200 13.74 -4.28 -8.42
C VAL A 200 15.10 -4.51 -7.77
N GLU A 201 15.62 -3.45 -7.18
CA GLU A 201 16.83 -3.42 -6.37
C GLU A 201 16.52 -3.21 -4.88
#